data_eb3ea947655623a7ed16968934d1a938
#
_entry.id   eb3ea947655623a7ed16968934d1a938
#
_cell.length_a   1.000
_cell.length_b   1.000
_cell.length_c   1.000
_cell.angle_alpha   90.00
_cell.angle_beta   90.00
_cell.angle_gamma   90.00
#
_symmetry.space_group_name_H-M   'P 1'
#
loop_
_entity.id
_entity.type
_entity.pdbx_description
1 polymer ?
#
loop_
_entity_poly.entity_id
_entity_poly.type
_entity_poly.pdbx_seq_one_letter_code
_entity_poly.pdbx_strand_id
1 'polypeptide(L)'
;MRTICFYFQVHQPFRLKPYRFFDIGEDHHYYDDFLNRSVMRKVAQKCYLPMNALLLEMINKYNGAFKVSFSMSGVFLDQMEAYAPDVLESFQKLVATGHCELLNETYAHTLAALKSKDEFQSMVKKHQQKIKDLFNGYKPKVFRNTELIYSDQIGAMVAEMGFDAILTEGAKHVLGWKSPNYVYVNSIDPKLKVLLKNFQLSDDIAFRFGNKGWEDYPLTTDKFVKWINNVPQEEETINLFMDYETFGEHQWAETGIFEFMKALPDAVFNNTNFTFSTPSEVAAKISPVGKIHVPIPISWADEERDLTAWLGNDLQDEAFDRLFEMEKLVKDIDDDEIQRDWTYLQTSDHFYYMCTKFFSDGDIHAYFSPYDSPYDAFINYMNVLSDFMIRLREKASFPQV
;
A
#
# COMPACT_ATOMS: atom_id res chain seq x y z
N MET A 1 -3.90 -19.35 20.12
CA MET A 1 -5.02 -19.09 19.19
C MET A 1 -4.39 -18.89 17.82
N ARG A 2 -4.76 -19.70 16.83
CA ARG A 2 -4.17 -19.56 15.47
C ARG A 2 -5.08 -18.71 14.60
N THR A 3 -4.52 -17.79 13.85
CA THR A 3 -5.33 -16.82 13.10
C THR A 3 -4.75 -16.49 11.73
N ILE A 4 -5.64 -16.23 10.78
CA ILE A 4 -5.33 -15.65 9.47
C ILE A 4 -5.65 -14.15 9.54
N CYS A 5 -4.71 -13.34 9.09
CA CYS A 5 -4.86 -11.89 9.03
C CYS A 5 -4.85 -11.45 7.57
N PHE A 6 -6.00 -11.04 7.03
CA PHE A 6 -6.10 -10.44 5.73
C PHE A 6 -5.84 -8.93 5.80
N TYR A 7 -4.91 -8.47 4.99
CA TYR A 7 -4.67 -7.05 4.76
C TYR A 7 -4.66 -6.76 3.25
N PHE A 8 -5.35 -5.71 2.87
CA PHE A 8 -5.44 -5.23 1.50
C PHE A 8 -4.92 -3.80 1.41
N GLN A 9 -3.98 -3.59 0.49
CA GLN A 9 -3.54 -2.27 0.05
C GLN A 9 -4.53 -1.74 -0.98
N VAL A 10 -4.93 -0.47 -0.85
CA VAL A 10 -5.74 0.22 -1.86
C VAL A 10 -5.07 1.54 -2.21
N HIS A 11 -4.58 1.64 -3.43
CA HIS A 11 -3.87 2.82 -3.88
C HIS A 11 -4.14 3.11 -5.36
N GLN A 12 -4.33 4.38 -5.69
CA GLN A 12 -4.35 4.91 -7.06
C GLN A 12 -3.63 6.26 -7.04
N PRO A 13 -2.54 6.43 -7.81
CA PRO A 13 -1.84 7.71 -7.90
C PRO A 13 -2.66 8.73 -8.70
N PHE A 14 -2.41 10.02 -8.48
CA PHE A 14 -2.77 11.04 -9.44
C PHE A 14 -1.75 11.02 -10.58
N ARG A 15 -2.14 10.47 -11.71
CA ARG A 15 -1.30 10.38 -12.90
C ARG A 15 -1.10 11.76 -13.51
N LEU A 16 0.13 12.05 -13.91
CA LEU A 16 0.47 13.28 -14.57
C LEU A 16 0.03 13.23 -16.06
N LYS A 17 -0.42 14.35 -16.58
CA LYS A 17 -0.60 14.50 -18.02
C LYS A 17 0.75 14.61 -18.73
N PRO A 18 0.82 14.41 -20.05
CA PRO A 18 2.00 14.77 -20.82
C PRO A 18 2.35 16.26 -20.60
N TYR A 19 3.55 16.51 -20.06
CA TYR A 19 4.02 17.85 -19.69
C TYR A 19 5.37 18.11 -20.38
N ARG A 20 5.36 19.05 -21.31
CA ARG A 20 6.50 19.31 -22.19
C ARG A 20 7.34 20.47 -21.67
N PHE A 21 8.56 20.60 -22.17
CA PHE A 21 9.45 21.72 -21.84
C PHE A 21 8.79 23.09 -22.05
N PHE A 22 7.97 23.24 -23.10
CA PHE A 22 7.29 24.51 -23.42
C PHE A 22 6.08 24.82 -22.54
N ASP A 23 5.65 23.88 -21.71
CA ASP A 23 4.55 24.08 -20.76
C ASP A 23 5.08 24.68 -19.45
N ILE A 24 6.40 24.63 -19.22
CA ILE A 24 7.07 25.17 -18.02
C ILE A 24 6.89 26.71 -17.97
N GLY A 25 6.32 27.19 -16.86
CA GLY A 25 6.01 28.61 -16.64
C GLY A 25 4.69 29.06 -17.24
N GLU A 26 3.99 28.22 -18.01
CA GLU A 26 2.76 28.57 -18.71
C GLU A 26 1.53 27.79 -18.19
N ASP A 27 1.70 26.54 -17.79
CA ASP A 27 0.63 25.67 -17.35
C ASP A 27 0.98 24.98 -16.02
N HIS A 28 0.24 25.32 -14.97
CA HIS A 28 0.49 24.84 -13.62
C HIS A 28 -0.45 23.69 -13.21
N HIS A 29 -1.25 23.14 -14.14
CA HIS A 29 -2.07 21.97 -13.90
C HIS A 29 -1.36 20.71 -14.41
N TYR A 30 -0.92 19.85 -13.50
CA TYR A 30 -0.05 18.72 -13.82
C TYR A 30 -0.77 17.39 -14.09
N TYR A 31 -2.03 17.26 -13.69
CA TYR A 31 -2.73 15.99 -13.60
C TYR A 31 -3.62 15.70 -14.79
N ASP A 32 -3.70 14.43 -15.18
CA ASP A 32 -4.64 13.94 -16.19
C ASP A 32 -5.95 13.54 -15.53
N ASP A 33 -6.86 14.51 -15.33
CA ASP A 33 -8.14 14.29 -14.67
C ASP A 33 -9.03 13.29 -15.41
N PHE A 34 -8.96 13.27 -16.74
CA PHE A 34 -9.73 12.34 -17.54
C PHE A 34 -9.26 10.89 -17.32
N LEU A 35 -7.95 10.66 -17.40
CA LEU A 35 -7.35 9.35 -17.17
C LEU A 35 -7.58 8.88 -15.74
N ASN A 36 -7.34 9.73 -14.73
CA ASN A 36 -7.53 9.43 -13.32
C ASN A 36 -8.98 9.02 -13.04
N ARG A 37 -9.95 9.78 -13.52
CA ARG A 37 -11.38 9.44 -13.41
C ARG A 37 -11.71 8.12 -14.11
N SER A 38 -11.20 7.91 -15.33
CA SER A 38 -11.48 6.72 -16.13
C SER A 38 -10.93 5.45 -15.46
N VAL A 39 -9.70 5.50 -14.96
CA VAL A 39 -9.08 4.37 -14.23
C VAL A 39 -9.82 4.10 -12.93
N MET A 40 -10.11 5.15 -12.13
CA MET A 40 -10.85 5.00 -10.88
C MET A 40 -12.21 4.33 -11.10
N ARG A 41 -12.98 4.76 -12.10
CA ARG A 41 -14.31 4.18 -12.40
C ARG A 41 -14.20 2.76 -12.95
N LYS A 42 -13.20 2.46 -13.79
CA LYS A 42 -12.94 1.10 -14.29
C LYS A 42 -12.65 0.14 -13.14
N VAL A 43 -11.71 0.49 -12.26
CA VAL A 43 -11.33 -0.37 -11.12
C VAL A 43 -12.46 -0.45 -10.09
N ALA A 44 -13.21 0.64 -9.87
CA ALA A 44 -14.40 0.62 -9.02
C ALA A 44 -15.41 -0.45 -9.44
N GLN A 45 -15.68 -0.58 -10.75
CA GLN A 45 -16.64 -1.55 -11.28
C GLN A 45 -16.10 -2.98 -11.27
N LYS A 46 -14.81 -3.17 -11.54
CA LYS A 46 -14.21 -4.50 -11.62
C LYS A 46 -13.81 -5.09 -10.27
N CYS A 47 -13.34 -4.26 -9.35
CA CYS A 47 -12.78 -4.66 -8.07
C CYS A 47 -13.56 -4.10 -6.88
N TYR A 48 -13.52 -2.79 -6.62
CA TYR A 48 -13.92 -2.23 -5.32
C TYR A 48 -15.38 -2.50 -4.97
N LEU A 49 -16.32 -2.20 -5.86
CA LEU A 49 -17.74 -2.38 -5.56
C LEU A 49 -18.13 -3.86 -5.42
N PRO A 50 -17.79 -4.77 -6.36
CA PRO A 50 -18.15 -6.17 -6.21
C PRO A 50 -17.45 -6.84 -5.03
N MET A 51 -16.17 -6.51 -4.78
CA MET A 51 -15.45 -7.11 -3.66
C MET A 51 -15.93 -6.58 -2.31
N ASN A 52 -16.21 -5.27 -2.17
CA ASN A 52 -16.79 -4.71 -0.95
C ASN A 52 -18.16 -5.33 -0.63
N ALA A 53 -19.01 -5.55 -1.65
CA ALA A 53 -20.28 -6.24 -1.48
C ALA A 53 -20.07 -7.68 -0.98
N LEU A 54 -19.12 -8.42 -1.56
CA LEU A 54 -18.79 -9.76 -1.15
C LEU A 54 -18.25 -9.82 0.29
N LEU A 55 -17.32 -8.92 0.65
CA LEU A 55 -16.77 -8.85 2.02
C LEU A 55 -17.88 -8.54 3.04
N LEU A 56 -18.79 -7.62 2.72
CA LEU A 56 -19.92 -7.28 3.60
C LEU A 56 -20.86 -8.48 3.79
N GLU A 57 -21.14 -9.22 2.70
CA GLU A 57 -21.92 -10.48 2.77
C GLU A 57 -21.25 -11.48 3.71
N MET A 58 -19.94 -11.69 3.57
CA MET A 58 -19.17 -12.65 4.38
C MET A 58 -19.10 -12.22 5.85
N ILE A 59 -18.82 -10.95 6.15
CA ILE A 59 -18.79 -10.44 7.52
C ILE A 59 -20.14 -10.68 8.21
N ASN A 60 -21.24 -10.39 7.54
CA ASN A 60 -22.57 -10.60 8.08
C ASN A 60 -22.93 -12.10 8.22
N LYS A 61 -22.60 -12.92 7.22
CA LYS A 61 -22.83 -14.37 7.22
C LYS A 61 -22.19 -15.06 8.42
N TYR A 62 -20.96 -14.65 8.76
CA TYR A 62 -20.21 -15.26 9.85
C TYR A 62 -20.29 -14.48 11.17
N ASN A 63 -21.25 -13.55 11.30
CA ASN A 63 -21.46 -12.75 12.52
C ASN A 63 -20.17 -12.09 13.04
N GLY A 64 -19.34 -11.57 12.12
CA GLY A 64 -18.07 -10.93 12.44
C GLY A 64 -16.92 -11.86 12.80
N ALA A 65 -17.06 -13.18 12.66
CA ALA A 65 -15.95 -14.11 12.81
C ALA A 65 -14.97 -14.01 11.62
N PHE A 66 -15.45 -13.63 10.43
CA PHE A 66 -14.62 -13.26 9.30
C PHE A 66 -14.26 -11.76 9.38
N LYS A 67 -12.97 -11.44 9.28
CA LYS A 67 -12.44 -10.09 9.43
C LYS A 67 -11.40 -9.80 8.38
N VAL A 68 -11.30 -8.52 8.01
CA VAL A 68 -10.31 -8.01 7.05
C VAL A 68 -9.76 -6.67 7.51
N SER A 69 -8.69 -6.22 6.87
CA SER A 69 -8.12 -4.90 7.11
C SER A 69 -7.64 -4.26 5.82
N PHE A 70 -7.64 -2.93 5.81
CA PHE A 70 -7.22 -2.11 4.68
C PHE A 70 -6.26 -1.01 5.11
N SER A 71 -5.30 -0.65 4.26
CA SER A 71 -4.84 0.72 4.18
C SER A 71 -5.25 1.33 2.84
N MET A 72 -5.65 2.57 2.87
CA MET A 72 -6.10 3.34 1.71
C MET A 72 -5.30 4.64 1.69
N SER A 73 -4.46 4.85 0.69
CA SER A 73 -3.67 6.09 0.63
C SER A 73 -4.55 7.33 0.60
N GLY A 74 -4.08 8.45 1.14
CA GLY A 74 -4.82 9.72 1.14
C GLY A 74 -5.16 10.20 -0.27
N VAL A 75 -4.24 10.02 -1.22
CA VAL A 75 -4.48 10.35 -2.63
C VAL A 75 -5.55 9.46 -3.28
N PHE A 76 -5.66 8.21 -2.87
CA PHE A 76 -6.79 7.36 -3.28
C PHE A 76 -8.11 7.84 -2.65
N LEU A 77 -8.09 8.22 -1.37
CA LEU A 77 -9.27 8.79 -0.70
C LEU A 77 -9.75 10.06 -1.39
N ASP A 78 -8.83 10.94 -1.80
CA ASP A 78 -9.17 12.16 -2.57
C ASP A 78 -9.82 11.81 -3.92
N GLN A 79 -9.30 10.80 -4.62
CA GLN A 79 -9.89 10.35 -5.87
C GLN A 79 -11.27 9.68 -5.68
N MET A 80 -11.48 8.95 -4.59
CA MET A 80 -12.82 8.41 -4.27
C MET A 80 -13.84 9.52 -4.07
N GLU A 81 -13.52 10.55 -3.29
CA GLU A 81 -14.41 11.69 -3.08
C GLU A 81 -14.73 12.40 -4.41
N ALA A 82 -13.72 12.59 -5.26
CA ALA A 82 -13.87 13.32 -6.51
C ALA A 82 -14.57 12.53 -7.62
N TYR A 83 -14.29 11.22 -7.74
CA TYR A 83 -14.64 10.43 -8.91
C TYR A 83 -15.53 9.22 -8.64
N ALA A 84 -15.56 8.72 -7.39
CA ALA A 84 -16.25 7.48 -7.03
C ALA A 84 -16.81 7.50 -5.59
N PRO A 85 -17.72 8.42 -5.26
CA PRO A 85 -18.29 8.53 -3.92
C PRO A 85 -19.08 7.28 -3.50
N ASP A 86 -19.62 6.51 -4.45
CA ASP A 86 -20.25 5.21 -4.24
C ASP A 86 -19.29 4.16 -3.69
N VAL A 87 -18.01 4.20 -4.11
CA VAL A 87 -16.95 3.35 -3.56
C VAL A 87 -16.64 3.74 -2.12
N LEU A 88 -16.50 5.05 -1.84
CA LEU A 88 -16.28 5.54 -0.47
C LEU A 88 -17.41 5.07 0.47
N GLU A 89 -18.66 5.24 0.05
CA GLU A 89 -19.83 4.76 0.83
C GLU A 89 -19.76 3.25 1.09
N SER A 90 -19.31 2.46 0.11
CA SER A 90 -19.19 1.01 0.27
C SER A 90 -18.10 0.63 1.29
N PHE A 91 -16.95 1.32 1.33
CA PHE A 91 -15.95 1.14 2.37
C PHE A 91 -16.43 1.60 3.75
N GLN A 92 -17.17 2.71 3.82
CA GLN A 92 -17.75 3.18 5.08
C GLN A 92 -18.72 2.14 5.67
N LYS A 93 -19.52 1.45 4.84
CA LYS A 93 -20.38 0.34 5.27
C LYS A 93 -19.58 -0.83 5.84
N LEU A 94 -18.45 -1.19 5.22
CA LEU A 94 -17.57 -2.24 5.73
C LEU A 94 -16.99 -1.86 7.10
N VAL A 95 -16.45 -0.66 7.23
CA VAL A 95 -15.84 -0.18 8.50
C VAL A 95 -16.89 -0.08 9.62
N ALA A 96 -18.12 0.35 9.28
CA ALA A 96 -19.22 0.46 10.23
C ALA A 96 -19.64 -0.88 10.85
N THR A 97 -19.27 -2.03 10.25
CA THR A 97 -19.52 -3.36 10.85
C THR A 97 -18.71 -3.60 12.13
N GLY A 98 -17.60 -2.87 12.33
CA GLY A 98 -16.64 -3.10 13.42
C GLY A 98 -15.71 -4.30 13.21
N HIS A 99 -15.79 -4.98 12.06
CA HIS A 99 -15.00 -6.17 11.69
C HIS A 99 -14.05 -5.94 10.52
N CYS A 100 -13.95 -4.70 10.09
CA CYS A 100 -13.02 -4.21 9.08
C CYS A 100 -12.12 -3.16 9.71
N GLU A 101 -10.81 -3.43 9.82
CA GLU A 101 -9.84 -2.50 10.39
C GLU A 101 -9.23 -1.61 9.32
N LEU A 102 -9.11 -0.31 9.61
CA LEU A 102 -8.32 0.61 8.81
C LEU A 102 -6.95 0.83 9.45
N LEU A 103 -5.91 0.69 8.63
CA LEU A 103 -4.53 0.97 8.99
C LEU A 103 -4.16 2.41 8.58
N ASN A 104 -3.19 2.96 9.28
CA ASN A 104 -2.56 4.20 8.84
C ASN A 104 -1.43 3.91 7.86
N GLU A 105 -1.22 4.88 6.94
CA GLU A 105 -0.08 4.90 6.04
C GLU A 105 0.38 6.35 5.80
N THR A 106 1.29 6.59 4.84
CA THR A 106 1.62 7.94 4.38
C THR A 106 0.53 8.46 3.43
N TYR A 107 0.12 9.72 3.56
CA TYR A 107 -0.98 10.29 2.77
C TYR A 107 -0.80 10.12 1.26
N ALA A 108 0.39 10.45 0.78
CA ALA A 108 0.70 10.44 -0.64
C ALA A 108 1.26 9.11 -1.16
N HIS A 109 1.29 8.06 -0.34
CA HIS A 109 2.04 6.83 -0.69
C HIS A 109 3.50 7.16 -1.01
N THR A 110 4.14 7.96 -0.16
CA THR A 110 5.46 8.56 -0.37
C THR A 110 6.60 7.71 0.17
N LEU A 111 7.78 7.89 -0.41
CA LEU A 111 9.05 7.33 0.09
C LEU A 111 9.73 8.22 1.15
N ALA A 112 9.04 9.22 1.71
CA ALA A 112 9.60 10.18 2.66
C ALA A 112 10.29 9.55 3.88
N ALA A 113 9.87 8.34 4.31
CA ALA A 113 10.53 7.59 5.37
C ALA A 113 12.03 7.33 5.13
N LEU A 114 12.48 7.40 3.88
CA LEU A 114 13.87 7.19 3.45
C LEU A 114 14.69 8.49 3.39
N LYS A 115 14.04 9.66 3.42
CA LYS A 115 14.70 10.95 3.17
C LYS A 115 14.47 12.00 4.25
N SER A 116 13.24 12.16 4.72
CA SER A 116 12.85 13.21 5.68
C SER A 116 11.90 12.65 6.72
N LYS A 117 12.39 12.56 7.96
CA LYS A 117 11.57 12.16 9.12
C LYS A 117 10.39 13.10 9.34
N ASP A 118 10.62 14.40 9.19
CA ASP A 118 9.58 15.42 9.44
C ASP A 118 8.47 15.30 8.40
N GLU A 119 8.82 15.15 7.13
CA GLU A 119 7.84 14.97 6.06
C GLU A 119 7.09 13.66 6.20
N PHE A 120 7.79 12.57 6.52
CA PHE A 120 7.17 11.29 6.82
C PHE A 120 6.11 11.41 7.92
N GLN A 121 6.46 12.02 9.05
CA GLN A 121 5.53 12.23 10.16
C GLN A 121 4.36 13.16 9.80
N SER A 122 4.62 14.18 8.98
CA SER A 122 3.58 15.08 8.45
C SER A 122 2.56 14.33 7.61
N MET A 123 3.02 13.51 6.66
CA MET A 123 2.17 12.68 5.80
C MET A 123 1.35 11.66 6.59
N VAL A 124 1.94 11.05 7.62
CA VAL A 124 1.24 10.12 8.52
C VAL A 124 0.11 10.83 9.29
N LYS A 125 0.38 12.01 9.84
CA LYS A 125 -0.63 12.81 10.56
C LYS A 125 -1.76 13.28 9.64
N LYS A 126 -1.41 13.74 8.43
CA LYS A 126 -2.38 14.12 7.41
C LYS A 126 -3.32 12.96 7.06
N HIS A 127 -2.77 11.76 6.91
CA HIS A 127 -3.55 10.56 6.66
C HIS A 127 -4.47 10.19 7.83
N GLN A 128 -3.96 10.25 9.08
CA GLN A 128 -4.80 10.02 10.27
C GLN A 128 -6.00 10.96 10.32
N GLN A 129 -5.79 12.24 10.00
CA GLN A 129 -6.88 13.22 9.98
C GLN A 129 -7.89 12.88 8.89
N LYS A 130 -7.46 12.54 7.68
CA LYS A 130 -8.34 12.15 6.56
C LYS A 130 -9.20 10.93 6.91
N ILE A 131 -8.59 9.89 7.49
CA ILE A 131 -9.32 8.69 7.95
C ILE A 131 -10.34 9.07 9.03
N LYS A 132 -9.95 9.89 9.99
CA LYS A 132 -10.87 10.36 11.05
C LYS A 132 -12.08 11.09 10.49
N ASP A 133 -11.88 11.94 9.47
CA ASP A 133 -12.94 12.75 8.88
C ASP A 133 -13.90 11.91 8.04
N LEU A 134 -13.39 10.96 7.27
CA LEU A 134 -14.19 10.13 6.37
C LEU A 134 -14.88 8.94 7.08
N PHE A 135 -14.31 8.43 8.19
CA PHE A 135 -14.77 7.21 8.85
C PHE A 135 -15.20 7.45 10.31
N ASN A 136 -16.05 8.43 10.55
CA ASN A 136 -16.72 8.69 11.84
C ASN A 136 -15.78 8.76 13.06
N GLY A 137 -14.66 9.42 12.90
CA GLY A 137 -13.69 9.57 13.99
C GLY A 137 -12.79 8.36 14.22
N TYR A 138 -12.72 7.44 13.27
CA TYR A 138 -11.85 6.26 13.34
C TYR A 138 -10.38 6.64 13.60
N LYS A 139 -9.72 5.86 14.45
CA LYS A 139 -8.32 6.07 14.83
C LYS A 139 -7.52 4.79 14.58
N PRO A 140 -6.73 4.73 13.50
CA PRO A 140 -5.87 3.59 13.22
C PRO A 140 -4.85 3.35 14.33
N LYS A 141 -4.61 2.09 14.68
CA LYS A 141 -3.62 1.67 15.68
C LYS A 141 -2.42 0.97 15.08
N VAL A 142 -2.56 0.47 13.87
CA VAL A 142 -1.52 -0.24 13.13
C VAL A 142 -1.10 0.59 11.92
N PHE A 143 0.18 0.53 11.61
CA PHE A 143 0.78 1.26 10.51
C PHE A 143 1.22 0.32 9.39
N ARG A 144 1.09 0.76 8.16
CA ARG A 144 1.70 0.15 6.98
C ARG A 144 2.46 1.22 6.21
N ASN A 145 3.75 1.06 6.06
CA ASN A 145 4.52 1.99 5.24
C ASN A 145 4.35 1.68 3.76
N THR A 146 4.50 2.70 2.91
CA THR A 146 4.53 2.60 1.45
C THR A 146 5.31 1.37 1.02
N GLU A 147 4.71 0.53 0.14
CA GLU A 147 5.31 -0.67 -0.46
C GLU A 147 5.85 -1.70 0.55
N LEU A 148 5.27 -1.74 1.76
CA LEU A 148 5.77 -2.50 2.91
C LEU A 148 7.24 -2.19 3.25
N ILE A 149 7.75 -1.02 2.82
CA ILE A 149 9.13 -0.62 3.09
C ILE A 149 9.35 -0.52 4.59
N TYR A 150 10.33 -1.25 5.07
CA TYR A 150 10.66 -1.34 6.48
C TYR A 150 12.17 -1.45 6.71
N SER A 151 12.63 -0.78 7.76
CA SER A 151 13.91 -1.02 8.43
C SER A 151 13.73 -0.81 9.93
N ASP A 152 14.75 -1.17 10.70
CA ASP A 152 14.73 -0.94 12.15
C ASP A 152 14.49 0.54 12.50
N GLN A 153 15.08 1.46 11.72
CA GLN A 153 14.92 2.90 11.90
C GLN A 153 13.49 3.39 11.57
N ILE A 154 12.91 2.89 10.48
CA ILE A 154 11.52 3.20 10.13
C ILE A 154 10.59 2.69 11.22
N GLY A 155 10.82 1.47 11.71
CA GLY A 155 10.04 0.93 12.83
C GLY A 155 10.16 1.79 14.09
N ALA A 156 11.36 2.29 14.42
CA ALA A 156 11.54 3.20 15.57
C ALA A 156 10.76 4.50 15.38
N MET A 157 10.78 5.11 14.17
CA MET A 157 9.97 6.30 13.89
C MET A 157 8.47 6.06 14.05
N VAL A 158 7.99 4.88 13.63
CA VAL A 158 6.57 4.47 13.77
C VAL A 158 6.20 4.26 15.24
N ALA A 159 7.10 3.66 16.03
CA ALA A 159 6.92 3.50 17.48
C ALA A 159 6.81 4.85 18.20
N GLU A 160 7.66 5.84 17.84
CA GLU A 160 7.60 7.20 18.38
C GLU A 160 6.25 7.88 18.10
N MET A 161 5.58 7.54 16.99
CA MET A 161 4.25 8.06 16.66
C MET A 161 3.11 7.36 17.42
N GLY A 162 3.41 6.32 18.22
CA GLY A 162 2.46 5.67 19.11
C GLY A 162 1.62 4.56 18.48
N PHE A 163 2.06 3.96 17.38
CA PHE A 163 1.41 2.79 16.79
C PHE A 163 1.75 1.51 17.56
N ASP A 164 0.79 0.58 17.62
CA ASP A 164 0.94 -0.71 18.32
C ASP A 164 1.71 -1.73 17.46
N ALA A 165 1.57 -1.65 16.14
CA ALA A 165 2.23 -2.57 15.21
C ALA A 165 2.48 -1.94 13.84
N ILE A 166 3.38 -2.56 13.08
CA ILE A 166 3.68 -2.28 11.68
C ILE A 166 3.62 -3.57 10.85
N LEU A 167 3.13 -3.45 9.61
CA LEU A 167 3.18 -4.53 8.63
C LEU A 167 4.44 -4.38 7.77
N THR A 168 5.09 -5.51 7.44
CA THR A 168 6.20 -5.54 6.49
C THR A 168 6.29 -6.88 5.76
N GLU A 169 7.22 -6.98 4.81
CA GLU A 169 7.49 -8.20 4.04
C GLU A 169 8.22 -9.26 4.90
N GLY A 170 7.90 -10.52 4.66
CA GLY A 170 8.62 -11.67 5.22
C GLY A 170 9.81 -12.08 4.35
N ALA A 171 10.73 -11.15 4.06
CA ALA A 171 11.85 -11.38 3.15
C ALA A 171 12.77 -12.51 3.63
N LYS A 172 13.07 -13.48 2.76
CA LYS A 172 13.85 -14.68 3.10
C LYS A 172 15.23 -14.35 3.66
N HIS A 173 15.93 -13.36 3.10
CA HIS A 173 17.26 -12.96 3.54
C HIS A 173 17.27 -12.31 4.94
N VAL A 174 16.14 -11.74 5.37
CA VAL A 174 15.94 -11.21 6.74
C VAL A 174 15.54 -12.30 7.70
N LEU A 175 14.62 -13.17 7.28
CA LEU A 175 14.12 -14.26 8.11
C LEU A 175 15.20 -15.31 8.42
N GLY A 176 16.03 -15.66 7.41
CA GLY A 176 16.95 -16.81 7.53
C GLY A 176 16.16 -18.09 7.82
N TRP A 177 16.34 -18.64 9.02
CA TRP A 177 15.63 -19.84 9.50
C TRP A 177 14.30 -19.54 10.21
N LYS A 178 13.98 -18.27 10.44
CA LYS A 178 12.74 -17.84 11.12
C LYS A 178 11.54 -17.96 10.20
N SER A 179 10.35 -18.14 10.78
CA SER A 179 9.08 -18.12 10.04
C SER A 179 8.43 -16.74 10.05
N PRO A 180 7.74 -16.32 8.98
CA PRO A 180 6.93 -15.12 8.97
C PRO A 180 5.64 -15.27 9.80
N ASN A 181 5.29 -16.47 10.22
CA ASN A 181 4.04 -16.80 10.90
C ASN A 181 4.07 -16.61 12.43
N TYR A 182 5.01 -15.79 12.89
CA TYR A 182 5.12 -15.33 14.28
C TYR A 182 5.00 -13.81 14.36
N VAL A 183 4.64 -13.30 15.52
CA VAL A 183 4.73 -11.90 15.85
C VAL A 183 6.15 -11.59 16.35
N TYR A 184 6.77 -10.56 15.78
CA TYR A 184 8.07 -10.05 16.23
C TYR A 184 7.92 -8.66 16.85
N VAL A 185 9.03 -8.12 17.35
CA VAL A 185 9.14 -6.71 17.75
C VAL A 185 10.29 -6.04 17.00
N ASN A 186 10.19 -4.72 16.87
CA ASN A 186 11.26 -3.91 16.31
C ASN A 186 12.54 -4.04 17.14
N SER A 187 13.70 -4.09 16.49
CA SER A 187 14.98 -4.32 17.18
C SER A 187 15.42 -3.14 18.04
N ILE A 188 15.03 -1.91 17.68
CA ILE A 188 15.36 -0.65 18.39
C ILE A 188 14.30 -0.37 19.47
N ASP A 189 13.01 -0.29 19.08
CA ASP A 189 11.92 -0.09 20.04
C ASP A 189 11.01 -1.32 20.12
N PRO A 190 11.20 -2.19 21.13
CA PRO A 190 10.44 -3.43 21.27
C PRO A 190 8.96 -3.23 21.66
N LYS A 191 8.49 -2.00 21.85
CA LYS A 191 7.06 -1.74 22.04
C LYS A 191 6.28 -1.92 20.75
N LEU A 192 6.90 -1.65 19.59
CA LEU A 192 6.29 -1.84 18.28
C LEU A 192 6.35 -3.31 17.87
N LYS A 193 5.19 -3.91 17.66
CA LYS A 193 5.09 -5.24 17.07
C LYS A 193 5.27 -5.18 15.56
N VAL A 194 5.87 -6.23 15.00
CA VAL A 194 6.12 -6.36 13.56
C VAL A 194 5.43 -7.61 13.04
N LEU A 195 4.49 -7.43 12.11
CA LEU A 195 3.74 -8.50 11.47
C LEU A 195 4.29 -8.69 10.06
N LEU A 196 4.75 -9.91 9.77
CA LEU A 196 5.44 -10.24 8.53
C LEU A 196 4.49 -10.91 7.54
N LYS A 197 4.52 -10.46 6.28
CA LYS A 197 3.78 -11.09 5.19
C LYS A 197 4.24 -12.53 5.00
N ASN A 198 3.31 -13.48 4.98
CA ASN A 198 3.57 -14.78 4.40
C ASN A 198 3.52 -14.62 2.88
N PHE A 199 4.70 -14.33 2.27
CA PHE A 199 4.77 -14.01 0.86
C PHE A 199 4.32 -15.17 -0.03
N GLN A 200 4.65 -16.41 0.33
CA GLN A 200 4.30 -17.57 -0.50
C GLN A 200 2.78 -17.71 -0.65
N LEU A 201 2.04 -17.79 0.45
CA LEU A 201 0.59 -17.94 0.41
C LEU A 201 -0.11 -16.69 -0.12
N SER A 202 0.46 -15.49 0.12
CA SER A 202 -0.08 -14.24 -0.43
C SER A 202 0.08 -14.18 -1.95
N ASP A 203 1.28 -14.52 -2.46
CA ASP A 203 1.62 -14.45 -3.88
C ASP A 203 0.93 -15.58 -4.68
N ASP A 204 0.61 -16.71 -4.04
CA ASP A 204 -0.22 -17.78 -4.64
C ASP A 204 -1.62 -17.27 -4.98
N ILE A 205 -2.20 -16.41 -4.16
CA ILE A 205 -3.49 -15.75 -4.44
C ILE A 205 -3.30 -14.60 -5.42
N ALA A 206 -2.33 -13.70 -5.16
CA ALA A 206 -2.20 -12.45 -5.88
C ALA A 206 -1.70 -12.61 -7.32
N PHE A 207 -0.72 -13.49 -7.54
CA PHE A 207 -0.01 -13.59 -8.83
C PHE A 207 -0.23 -14.91 -9.55
N ARG A 208 -0.35 -16.04 -8.81
CA ARG A 208 -0.38 -17.38 -9.43
C ARG A 208 -1.78 -17.89 -9.68
N PHE A 209 -2.82 -17.33 -9.05
CA PHE A 209 -4.19 -17.82 -9.07
C PHE A 209 -4.72 -18.10 -10.49
N GLY A 210 -4.56 -17.15 -11.42
CA GLY A 210 -5.00 -17.27 -12.80
C GLY A 210 -3.97 -17.90 -13.76
N ASN A 211 -2.78 -18.22 -13.28
CA ASN A 211 -1.69 -18.73 -14.12
C ASN A 211 -1.89 -20.24 -14.42
N LYS A 212 -2.38 -20.55 -15.61
CA LYS A 212 -2.61 -21.93 -16.07
C LYS A 212 -1.32 -22.75 -16.24
N GLY A 213 -0.15 -22.10 -16.30
CA GLY A 213 1.16 -22.76 -16.38
C GLY A 213 1.74 -23.10 -15.01
N TRP A 214 1.13 -22.64 -13.93
CA TRP A 214 1.58 -22.96 -12.59
C TRP A 214 1.26 -24.42 -12.22
N GLU A 215 2.21 -25.14 -11.62
CA GLU A 215 2.07 -26.57 -11.33
C GLU A 215 0.89 -26.90 -10.39
N ASP A 216 0.56 -25.95 -9.49
CA ASP A 216 -0.57 -26.09 -8.57
C ASP A 216 -1.90 -25.51 -9.11
N TYR A 217 -1.94 -25.08 -10.36
CA TYR A 217 -3.20 -24.62 -10.98
C TYR A 217 -4.21 -25.76 -11.13
N PRO A 218 -5.52 -25.53 -10.90
CA PRO A 218 -6.12 -24.36 -10.30
C PRO A 218 -5.95 -24.34 -8.78
N LEU A 219 -5.80 -23.14 -8.19
CA LEU A 219 -5.85 -22.97 -6.75
C LEU A 219 -7.30 -23.08 -6.28
N THR A 220 -7.61 -24.13 -5.52
CA THR A 220 -8.90 -24.34 -4.89
C THR A 220 -8.82 -24.09 -3.39
N THR A 221 -9.96 -23.82 -2.73
CA THR A 221 -10.01 -23.66 -1.28
C THR A 221 -9.52 -24.89 -0.53
N ASP A 222 -9.77 -26.10 -1.03
CA ASP A 222 -9.29 -27.34 -0.42
C ASP A 222 -7.76 -27.47 -0.45
N LYS A 223 -7.13 -27.09 -1.59
CA LYS A 223 -5.66 -27.02 -1.68
C LYS A 223 -5.11 -25.99 -0.69
N PHE A 224 -5.68 -24.79 -0.67
CA PHE A 224 -5.22 -23.70 0.18
C PHE A 224 -5.34 -24.07 1.66
N VAL A 225 -6.46 -24.63 2.07
CA VAL A 225 -6.69 -25.14 3.44
C VAL A 225 -5.70 -26.25 3.80
N LYS A 226 -5.38 -27.15 2.86
CA LYS A 226 -4.34 -28.17 3.07
C LYS A 226 -2.96 -27.52 3.35
N TRP A 227 -2.62 -26.47 2.62
CA TRP A 227 -1.36 -25.74 2.87
C TRP A 227 -1.36 -25.02 4.22
N ILE A 228 -2.48 -24.39 4.59
CA ILE A 228 -2.65 -23.79 5.92
C ILE A 228 -2.48 -24.84 7.03
N ASN A 229 -3.03 -26.04 6.85
CA ASN A 229 -2.91 -27.13 7.85
C ASN A 229 -1.48 -27.70 7.96
N ASN A 230 -0.64 -27.51 6.93
CA ASN A 230 0.77 -27.90 6.97
C ASN A 230 1.65 -26.90 7.74
N VAL A 231 1.12 -25.71 8.09
CA VAL A 231 1.84 -24.74 8.92
C VAL A 231 2.03 -25.33 10.33
N PRO A 232 3.26 -25.33 10.88
CA PRO A 232 3.56 -25.87 12.20
C PRO A 232 2.60 -25.38 13.29
N GLN A 233 2.27 -26.26 14.24
CA GLN A 233 1.23 -25.98 15.27
C GLN A 233 1.60 -24.81 16.20
N GLU A 234 2.90 -24.57 16.40
CA GLU A 234 3.45 -23.47 17.18
C GLU A 234 3.37 -22.10 16.49
N GLU A 235 3.15 -22.06 15.19
CA GLU A 235 3.01 -20.82 14.43
C GLU A 235 1.57 -20.30 14.55
N GLU A 236 1.43 -19.09 15.10
CA GLU A 236 0.14 -18.58 15.57
C GLU A 236 -0.58 -17.67 14.57
N THR A 237 0.12 -17.10 13.58
CA THR A 237 -0.49 -16.15 12.63
C THR A 237 -0.05 -16.42 11.19
N ILE A 238 -0.98 -16.33 10.25
CA ILE A 238 -0.70 -16.31 8.81
C ILE A 238 -1.16 -14.96 8.29
N ASN A 239 -0.20 -14.13 7.89
CA ASN A 239 -0.46 -12.79 7.39
C ASN A 239 -0.52 -12.81 5.87
N LEU A 240 -1.71 -12.62 5.31
CA LEU A 240 -1.98 -12.59 3.86
C LEU A 240 -2.13 -11.12 3.43
N PHE A 241 -1.04 -10.54 2.93
CA PHE A 241 -0.98 -9.14 2.52
C PHE A 241 -0.88 -9.03 1.00
N MET A 242 -1.77 -8.27 0.38
CA MET A 242 -1.81 -8.10 -1.06
C MET A 242 -2.53 -6.81 -1.47
N ASP A 243 -2.39 -6.43 -2.73
CA ASP A 243 -3.19 -5.38 -3.32
C ASP A 243 -4.65 -5.81 -3.41
N TYR A 244 -5.55 -4.88 -3.13
CA TYR A 244 -7.00 -5.16 -3.22
C TYR A 244 -7.44 -5.37 -4.67
N GLU A 245 -6.76 -4.71 -5.60
CA GLU A 245 -6.93 -4.85 -7.05
C GLU A 245 -6.64 -6.27 -7.56
N THR A 246 -6.04 -7.12 -6.73
CA THR A 246 -5.97 -8.57 -6.96
C THR A 246 -7.33 -9.13 -7.35
N PHE A 247 -8.42 -8.67 -6.72
CA PHE A 247 -9.76 -9.19 -6.92
C PHE A 247 -10.51 -8.40 -8.01
N GLY A 248 -10.41 -8.86 -9.25
CA GLY A 248 -11.16 -8.35 -10.39
C GLY A 248 -10.37 -7.51 -11.40
N GLU A 249 -9.23 -6.91 -11.01
CA GLU A 249 -8.36 -6.20 -11.96
C GLU A 249 -7.12 -7.02 -12.32
N HIS A 250 -6.34 -7.55 -11.34
CA HIS A 250 -5.18 -8.40 -11.63
C HIS A 250 -5.61 -9.84 -11.91
N GLN A 251 -6.48 -10.39 -11.08
CA GLN A 251 -7.14 -11.68 -11.29
C GLN A 251 -8.58 -11.38 -11.70
N TRP A 252 -8.90 -11.56 -12.98
CA TRP A 252 -10.22 -11.23 -13.51
C TRP A 252 -11.30 -12.14 -12.92
N ALA A 253 -12.55 -11.68 -12.92
CA ALA A 253 -13.68 -12.44 -12.38
C ALA A 253 -13.78 -13.86 -12.96
N GLU A 254 -13.49 -14.01 -14.26
CA GLU A 254 -13.54 -15.30 -15.00
C GLU A 254 -12.50 -16.31 -14.50
N THR A 255 -11.49 -15.89 -13.72
CA THR A 255 -10.55 -16.83 -13.08
C THR A 255 -11.17 -17.60 -11.92
N GLY A 256 -12.33 -17.14 -11.40
CA GLY A 256 -12.98 -17.71 -10.21
C GLY A 256 -12.45 -17.15 -8.90
N ILE A 257 -11.72 -16.02 -8.90
CA ILE A 257 -11.11 -15.43 -7.71
C ILE A 257 -12.16 -15.01 -6.67
N PHE A 258 -13.32 -14.50 -7.10
CA PHE A 258 -14.41 -14.12 -6.19
C PHE A 258 -15.05 -15.34 -5.54
N GLU A 259 -15.26 -16.43 -6.30
CA GLU A 259 -15.80 -17.69 -5.80
C GLU A 259 -14.84 -18.34 -4.80
N PHE A 260 -13.52 -18.29 -5.10
CA PHE A 260 -12.50 -18.72 -4.16
C PHE A 260 -12.59 -17.93 -2.85
N MET A 261 -12.61 -16.61 -2.93
CA MET A 261 -12.68 -15.77 -1.72
C MET A 261 -13.98 -15.97 -0.94
N LYS A 262 -15.11 -16.15 -1.64
CA LYS A 262 -16.42 -16.45 -1.02
C LYS A 262 -16.43 -17.77 -0.26
N ALA A 263 -15.78 -18.79 -0.79
CA ALA A 263 -15.76 -20.14 -0.20
C ALA A 263 -14.68 -20.29 0.90
N LEU A 264 -13.65 -19.46 0.90
CA LEU A 264 -12.50 -19.59 1.78
C LEU A 264 -12.85 -19.55 3.29
N PRO A 265 -13.69 -18.66 3.81
CA PRO A 265 -14.03 -18.66 5.23
C PRO A 265 -14.70 -19.95 5.71
N ASP A 266 -15.66 -20.49 4.94
CA ASP A 266 -16.28 -21.79 5.27
C ASP A 266 -15.23 -22.93 5.30
N ALA A 267 -14.34 -22.95 4.31
CA ALA A 267 -13.29 -23.95 4.23
C ALA A 267 -12.32 -23.87 5.42
N VAL A 268 -11.95 -22.65 5.84
CA VAL A 268 -11.08 -22.42 7.00
C VAL A 268 -11.77 -22.84 8.29
N PHE A 269 -13.00 -22.37 8.56
CA PHE A 269 -13.71 -22.66 9.79
C PHE A 269 -14.03 -24.14 9.98
N ASN A 270 -14.33 -24.85 8.90
CA ASN A 270 -14.74 -26.25 8.96
C ASN A 270 -13.56 -27.25 8.96
N ASN A 271 -12.40 -26.86 8.40
CA ASN A 271 -11.33 -27.81 8.13
C ASN A 271 -9.98 -27.42 8.76
N THR A 272 -9.92 -26.34 9.55
CA THR A 272 -8.69 -25.91 10.23
C THR A 272 -8.98 -25.51 11.67
N ASN A 273 -7.92 -25.26 12.45
CA ASN A 273 -8.01 -24.65 13.77
C ASN A 273 -7.70 -23.14 13.74
N PHE A 274 -7.75 -22.52 12.57
CA PHE A 274 -7.56 -21.08 12.39
C PHE A 274 -8.89 -20.33 12.48
N THR A 275 -8.78 -19.07 12.91
CA THR A 275 -9.82 -18.06 12.89
C THR A 275 -9.34 -16.86 12.06
N PHE A 276 -10.15 -15.80 11.95
CA PHE A 276 -9.70 -14.56 11.31
C PHE A 276 -9.54 -13.46 12.36
N SER A 277 -8.49 -12.66 12.24
CA SER A 277 -8.23 -11.51 13.11
C SER A 277 -7.74 -10.34 12.31
N THR A 278 -7.96 -9.14 12.84
CA THR A 278 -7.35 -7.92 12.32
C THR A 278 -5.92 -7.75 12.87
N PRO A 279 -5.05 -6.94 12.21
CA PRO A 279 -3.69 -6.68 12.68
C PRO A 279 -3.61 -6.17 14.12
N SER A 280 -4.52 -5.29 14.56
CA SER A 280 -4.55 -4.81 15.94
C SER A 280 -4.94 -5.92 16.93
N GLU A 281 -5.83 -6.84 16.55
CA GLU A 281 -6.16 -8.01 17.38
C GLU A 281 -4.99 -8.99 17.48
N VAL A 282 -4.26 -9.23 16.38
CA VAL A 282 -3.02 -10.03 16.39
C VAL A 282 -2.00 -9.37 17.31
N ALA A 283 -1.77 -8.05 17.13
CA ALA A 283 -0.86 -7.32 17.98
C ALA A 283 -1.25 -7.33 19.48
N ALA A 284 -2.54 -7.30 19.80
CA ALA A 284 -3.00 -7.32 21.18
C ALA A 284 -2.93 -8.71 21.85
N LYS A 285 -3.21 -9.78 21.08
CA LYS A 285 -3.47 -11.11 21.65
C LYS A 285 -2.27 -12.06 21.55
N ILE A 286 -1.39 -11.89 20.56
CA ILE A 286 -0.25 -12.79 20.34
C ILE A 286 1.02 -12.17 20.91
N SER A 287 1.73 -12.96 21.72
CA SER A 287 3.01 -12.54 22.29
C SER A 287 4.12 -12.61 21.24
N PRO A 288 5.02 -11.64 21.17
CA PRO A 288 6.13 -11.71 20.24
C PRO A 288 7.14 -12.77 20.65
N VAL A 289 7.67 -13.51 19.68
CA VAL A 289 8.69 -14.55 19.93
C VAL A 289 10.11 -14.01 20.01
N GLY A 290 10.33 -12.77 19.57
CA GLY A 290 11.66 -12.14 19.59
C GLY A 290 11.73 -10.89 18.73
N LYS A 291 12.94 -10.40 18.52
CA LYS A 291 13.23 -9.25 17.67
C LYS A 291 13.43 -9.68 16.22
N ILE A 292 12.96 -8.86 15.29
CA ILE A 292 13.39 -8.93 13.89
C ILE A 292 14.38 -7.78 13.63
N HIS A 293 15.50 -8.09 13.01
CA HIS A 293 16.57 -7.11 12.73
C HIS A 293 16.65 -6.87 11.22
N VAL A 294 16.37 -5.63 10.82
CA VAL A 294 16.34 -5.18 9.43
C VAL A 294 17.14 -3.89 9.31
N PRO A 295 18.49 -3.98 9.24
CA PRO A 295 19.36 -2.80 9.22
C PRO A 295 19.32 -2.03 7.90
N ILE A 296 18.99 -2.71 6.80
CA ILE A 296 18.86 -2.15 5.45
C ILE A 296 17.39 -2.25 5.05
N PRO A 297 16.78 -1.18 4.50
CA PRO A 297 15.38 -1.21 4.11
C PRO A 297 15.06 -2.33 3.13
N ILE A 298 13.95 -3.02 3.41
CA ILE A 298 13.33 -4.02 2.54
C ILE A 298 11.99 -3.50 2.02
N SER A 299 11.46 -4.14 0.98
CA SER A 299 10.10 -3.91 0.46
C SER A 299 9.46 -5.23 0.05
N TRP A 300 8.25 -5.19 -0.50
CA TRP A 300 7.61 -6.38 -1.07
C TRP A 300 7.82 -6.53 -2.59
N ALA A 301 8.50 -5.56 -3.23
CA ALA A 301 8.70 -5.56 -4.67
C ALA A 301 9.83 -6.50 -5.10
N ASP A 302 9.64 -7.07 -6.28
CA ASP A 302 10.55 -7.93 -7.02
C ASP A 302 11.05 -9.15 -6.19
N GLU A 303 11.95 -9.95 -6.72
CA GLU A 303 12.54 -11.08 -5.98
C GLU A 303 13.55 -10.64 -4.92
N GLU A 304 14.24 -9.53 -5.15
CA GLU A 304 15.26 -8.98 -4.27
C GLU A 304 14.70 -8.46 -2.95
N ARG A 305 13.44 -8.05 -2.93
CA ARG A 305 12.79 -7.47 -1.74
C ARG A 305 13.56 -6.27 -1.19
N ASP A 306 14.09 -5.43 -2.05
CA ASP A 306 14.85 -4.23 -1.74
C ASP A 306 14.14 -2.94 -2.24
N LEU A 307 14.88 -1.85 -2.44
CA LEU A 307 14.34 -0.56 -2.88
C LEU A 307 14.54 -0.28 -4.38
N THR A 308 15.15 -1.20 -5.11
CA THR A 308 15.60 -0.92 -6.50
C THR A 308 14.47 -0.74 -7.51
N ALA A 309 13.24 -1.07 -7.14
CA ALA A 309 12.05 -0.73 -7.92
C ALA A 309 11.79 0.80 -7.98
N TRP A 310 12.23 1.55 -6.97
CA TRP A 310 11.99 3.01 -6.85
C TRP A 310 13.27 3.84 -6.81
N LEU A 311 14.39 3.28 -6.34
CA LEU A 311 15.70 3.91 -6.12
C LEU A 311 16.80 2.95 -6.58
N GLY A 312 16.79 2.56 -7.85
CA GLY A 312 17.67 1.55 -8.42
C GLY A 312 18.48 2.02 -9.62
N ASN A 313 18.33 3.28 -10.03
CA ASN A 313 19.10 3.88 -11.12
C ASN A 313 19.20 5.41 -10.98
N ASP A 314 20.11 6.00 -11.73
CA ASP A 314 20.43 7.44 -11.65
C ASP A 314 19.21 8.35 -11.94
N LEU A 315 18.25 7.91 -12.77
CA LEU A 315 17.04 8.69 -13.08
C LEU A 315 16.13 8.79 -11.85
N GLN A 316 15.93 7.68 -11.17
CA GLN A 316 15.12 7.60 -9.96
C GLN A 316 15.77 8.42 -8.82
N ASP A 317 17.06 8.28 -8.63
CA ASP A 317 17.80 8.99 -7.58
C ASP A 317 17.79 10.50 -7.82
N GLU A 318 18.05 10.96 -9.05
CA GLU A 318 17.99 12.39 -9.42
C GLU A 318 16.59 12.97 -9.21
N ALA A 319 15.55 12.26 -9.66
CA ALA A 319 14.18 12.72 -9.51
C ALA A 319 13.76 12.80 -8.01
N PHE A 320 14.15 11.81 -7.23
CA PHE A 320 13.89 11.76 -5.79
C PHE A 320 14.60 12.89 -5.03
N ASP A 321 15.88 13.07 -5.27
CA ASP A 321 16.66 14.14 -4.67
C ASP A 321 16.12 15.51 -5.06
N ARG A 322 15.82 15.70 -6.33
CA ARG A 322 15.27 16.95 -6.85
C ARG A 322 13.93 17.33 -6.20
N LEU A 323 13.06 16.35 -5.97
CA LEU A 323 11.80 16.60 -5.27
C LEU A 323 12.09 17.09 -3.84
N PHE A 324 12.89 16.37 -3.06
CA PHE A 324 13.11 16.69 -1.65
C PHE A 324 13.98 17.94 -1.40
N GLU A 325 14.74 18.41 -2.39
CA GLU A 325 15.37 19.74 -2.34
C GLU A 325 14.35 20.89 -2.18
N MET A 326 13.10 20.67 -2.60
CA MET A 326 12.02 21.66 -2.52
C MET A 326 11.34 21.69 -1.16
N GLU A 327 11.50 20.67 -0.32
CA GLU A 327 10.78 20.50 0.95
C GLU A 327 10.80 21.75 1.82
N LYS A 328 11.97 22.37 1.96
CA LYS A 328 12.12 23.56 2.81
C LYS A 328 11.31 24.74 2.28
N LEU A 329 11.34 24.98 0.96
CA LEU A 329 10.59 26.08 0.35
C LEU A 329 9.08 25.86 0.49
N VAL A 330 8.62 24.63 0.29
CA VAL A 330 7.21 24.28 0.43
C VAL A 330 6.70 24.53 1.86
N LYS A 331 7.49 24.18 2.88
CA LYS A 331 7.10 24.37 4.28
C LYS A 331 6.91 25.83 4.67
N ASP A 332 7.57 26.74 3.99
CA ASP A 332 7.51 28.18 4.24
C ASP A 332 6.35 28.87 3.46
N ILE A 333 5.62 28.13 2.63
CA ILE A 333 4.54 28.68 1.77
C ILE A 333 3.18 28.16 2.25
N ASP A 334 2.32 29.10 2.70
CA ASP A 334 0.93 28.84 3.07
C ASP A 334 0.02 29.06 1.85
N ASP A 335 -0.03 28.04 0.97
CA ASP A 335 -0.82 28.04 -0.27
C ASP A 335 -1.35 26.64 -0.53
N ASP A 336 -2.67 26.48 -0.55
CA ASP A 336 -3.33 25.17 -0.66
C ASP A 336 -2.99 24.41 -1.96
N GLU A 337 -2.80 25.13 -3.07
CA GLU A 337 -2.44 24.49 -4.35
C GLU A 337 -1.00 23.97 -4.31
N ILE A 338 -0.08 24.76 -3.76
CA ILE A 338 1.32 24.33 -3.57
C ILE A 338 1.37 23.12 -2.64
N GLN A 339 0.65 23.13 -1.52
CA GLN A 339 0.62 22.01 -0.56
C GLN A 339 -0.01 20.75 -1.17
N ARG A 340 -1.04 20.90 -2.00
CA ARG A 340 -1.65 19.80 -2.75
C ARG A 340 -0.67 19.21 -3.75
N ASP A 341 -0.06 20.06 -4.58
CA ASP A 341 0.86 19.61 -5.63
C ASP A 341 2.10 18.95 -5.02
N TRP A 342 2.67 19.54 -3.95
CA TRP A 342 3.71 18.91 -3.16
C TRP A 342 3.33 17.52 -2.67
N THR A 343 2.12 17.36 -2.15
CA THR A 343 1.61 16.09 -1.67
C THR A 343 1.53 15.07 -2.81
N TYR A 344 0.93 15.41 -3.95
CA TYR A 344 0.68 14.47 -5.03
C TYR A 344 1.96 14.11 -5.81
N LEU A 345 2.91 15.02 -5.93
CA LEU A 345 4.19 14.78 -6.58
C LEU A 345 5.10 13.80 -5.79
N GLN A 346 4.85 13.58 -4.50
CA GLN A 346 5.61 12.64 -3.70
C GLN A 346 5.22 11.16 -3.88
N THR A 347 4.17 10.87 -4.65
CA THR A 347 3.68 9.49 -4.84
C THR A 347 4.78 8.59 -5.41
N SER A 348 5.00 7.44 -4.77
CA SER A 348 6.09 6.51 -5.13
C SER A 348 6.01 5.99 -6.57
N ASP A 349 4.80 5.93 -7.13
CA ASP A 349 4.55 5.51 -8.52
C ASP A 349 5.35 6.33 -9.53
N HIS A 350 5.55 7.64 -9.29
CA HIS A 350 6.33 8.47 -10.20
C HIS A 350 7.77 7.97 -10.34
N PHE A 351 8.36 7.46 -9.26
CA PHE A 351 9.71 6.86 -9.29
C PHE A 351 9.67 5.45 -9.86
N TYR A 352 8.64 4.67 -9.54
CA TYR A 352 8.44 3.32 -10.08
C TYR A 352 8.38 3.30 -11.61
N TYR A 353 7.73 4.29 -12.24
CA TYR A 353 7.66 4.42 -13.70
C TYR A 353 9.02 4.68 -14.36
N MET A 354 10.02 5.12 -13.61
CA MET A 354 11.40 5.34 -14.08
C MET A 354 12.30 4.11 -13.87
N CYS A 355 11.76 2.97 -13.38
CA CYS A 355 12.52 1.77 -13.15
C CYS A 355 12.99 1.15 -14.47
N THR A 356 14.31 0.93 -14.59
CA THR A 356 14.94 0.34 -15.78
C THR A 356 15.03 -1.18 -15.76
N LYS A 357 14.54 -1.84 -14.70
CA LYS A 357 14.35 -3.30 -14.62
C LYS A 357 13.27 -3.83 -15.58
N PHE A 358 12.68 -2.94 -16.36
CA PHE A 358 11.63 -3.18 -17.35
C PHE A 358 11.86 -4.42 -18.25
N PHE A 359 13.10 -4.85 -18.41
CA PHE A 359 13.48 -5.99 -19.25
C PHE A 359 13.72 -7.29 -18.49
N SER A 360 13.82 -7.29 -17.18
CA SER A 360 14.04 -8.50 -16.38
C SER A 360 12.78 -8.99 -15.65
N ASP A 361 12.00 -8.06 -15.09
CA ASP A 361 10.68 -8.27 -14.47
C ASP A 361 9.57 -7.57 -15.30
N GLY A 362 9.86 -7.36 -16.56
CA GLY A 362 9.36 -6.38 -17.52
C GLY A 362 7.86 -6.21 -17.66
N ASP A 363 7.09 -7.28 -17.53
CA ASP A 363 5.64 -7.20 -17.78
C ASP A 363 4.91 -6.47 -16.64
N ILE A 364 5.41 -6.54 -15.40
CA ILE A 364 4.77 -5.91 -14.24
C ILE A 364 5.02 -4.40 -14.25
N HIS A 365 6.26 -3.96 -14.43
CA HIS A 365 6.60 -2.54 -14.47
C HIS A 365 5.94 -1.82 -15.64
N ALA A 366 5.88 -2.46 -16.82
CA ALA A 366 5.19 -1.94 -17.99
C ALA A 366 3.68 -1.84 -17.81
N TYR A 367 3.07 -2.82 -17.14
CA TYR A 367 1.62 -2.86 -16.95
C TYR A 367 1.09 -1.66 -16.19
N PHE A 368 1.82 -1.18 -15.19
CA PHE A 368 1.37 -0.06 -14.34
C PHE A 368 1.77 1.32 -14.88
N SER A 369 2.74 1.39 -15.79
CA SER A 369 3.25 2.67 -16.29
C SER A 369 2.32 3.27 -17.35
N PRO A 370 1.93 4.57 -17.23
CA PRO A 370 1.22 5.29 -18.28
C PRO A 370 2.17 5.80 -19.39
N TYR A 371 3.47 5.53 -19.30
CA TYR A 371 4.50 5.99 -20.21
C TYR A 371 5.04 4.88 -21.09
N ASP A 372 5.50 5.22 -22.29
CA ASP A 372 6.08 4.27 -23.24
C ASP A 372 7.48 3.77 -22.81
N SER A 373 8.18 4.55 -21.99
CA SER A 373 9.49 4.19 -21.45
C SER A 373 9.80 4.85 -20.10
N PRO A 374 10.75 4.30 -19.31
CA PRO A 374 11.25 4.95 -18.10
C PRO A 374 11.83 6.35 -18.35
N TYR A 375 12.40 6.60 -19.52
CA TYR A 375 12.96 7.89 -19.92
C TYR A 375 11.86 8.93 -20.13
N ASP A 376 10.74 8.55 -20.75
CA ASP A 376 9.59 9.43 -20.92
C ASP A 376 8.98 9.81 -19.57
N ALA A 377 8.89 8.86 -18.65
CA ALA A 377 8.45 9.11 -17.29
C ALA A 377 9.37 10.13 -16.59
N PHE A 378 10.68 9.95 -16.69
CA PHE A 378 11.67 10.86 -16.10
C PHE A 378 11.57 12.27 -16.68
N ILE A 379 11.56 12.39 -18.01
CA ILE A 379 11.47 13.71 -18.70
C ILE A 379 10.18 14.42 -18.28
N ASN A 380 9.05 13.73 -18.32
CA ASN A 380 7.76 14.30 -17.93
C ASN A 380 7.77 14.80 -16.48
N TYR A 381 8.25 13.98 -15.56
CA TYR A 381 8.30 14.32 -14.15
C TYR A 381 9.26 15.48 -13.86
N MET A 382 10.45 15.49 -14.46
CA MET A 382 11.43 16.56 -14.30
C MET A 382 10.97 17.90 -14.87
N ASN A 383 10.18 17.90 -15.96
CA ASN A 383 9.55 19.10 -16.46
C ASN A 383 8.52 19.67 -15.46
N VAL A 384 7.69 18.79 -14.88
CA VAL A 384 6.73 19.18 -13.82
C VAL A 384 7.46 19.73 -12.59
N LEU A 385 8.53 19.06 -12.12
CA LEU A 385 9.32 19.57 -10.99
C LEU A 385 10.00 20.92 -11.31
N SER A 386 10.40 21.15 -12.56
CA SER A 386 11.00 22.42 -12.98
C SER A 386 9.98 23.56 -12.89
N ASP A 387 8.75 23.35 -13.34
CA ASP A 387 7.66 24.31 -13.20
C ASP A 387 7.31 24.54 -11.73
N PHE A 388 7.16 23.47 -10.96
CA PHE A 388 6.83 23.56 -9.54
C PHE A 388 7.89 24.38 -8.77
N MET A 389 9.18 24.19 -9.06
CA MET A 389 10.27 24.99 -8.48
C MET A 389 10.15 26.48 -8.85
N ILE A 390 9.73 26.82 -10.07
CA ILE A 390 9.51 28.23 -10.49
C ILE A 390 8.40 28.82 -9.62
N ARG A 391 7.25 28.15 -9.51
CA ARG A 391 6.12 28.59 -8.67
C ARG A 391 6.53 28.80 -7.21
N LEU A 392 7.33 27.88 -6.64
CA LEU A 392 7.83 28.02 -5.26
C LEU A 392 8.69 29.28 -5.10
N ARG A 393 9.60 29.56 -6.04
CA ARG A 393 10.47 30.73 -5.99
C ARG A 393 9.68 32.05 -6.14
N GLU A 394 8.68 32.08 -7.00
CA GLU A 394 7.79 33.23 -7.16
C GLU A 394 7.01 33.51 -5.88
N LYS A 395 6.38 32.47 -5.27
CA LYS A 395 5.64 32.61 -4.02
C LYS A 395 6.56 33.02 -2.84
N ALA A 396 7.77 32.47 -2.76
CA ALA A 396 8.74 32.82 -1.71
C ALA A 396 9.29 34.24 -1.87
N SER A 397 9.34 34.79 -3.10
CA SER A 397 9.81 36.15 -3.40
C SER A 397 8.77 37.22 -3.07
N PHE A 398 7.49 36.83 -2.97
CA PHE A 398 6.38 37.73 -2.62
C PHE A 398 5.65 37.17 -1.38
N PRO A 399 6.24 37.27 -0.15
CA PRO A 399 5.50 36.88 1.03
C PRO A 399 4.21 37.71 1.11
N GLN A 400 3.08 37.02 1.28
CA GLN A 400 1.79 37.69 1.45
C GLN A 400 1.87 38.59 2.68
N VAL A 401 1.59 39.89 2.48
CA VAL A 401 1.53 40.96 3.54
C VAL A 401 0.24 40.80 4.33
#